data_fa3ffda785434e56f03510033affd5cd
#
_entry.id   fa3ffda785434e56f03510033affd5cd
#
_cell.length_a   1.000
_cell.length_b   1.000
_cell.length_c   1.000
_cell.angle_alpha   90.00
_cell.angle_beta   90.00
_cell.angle_gamma   90.00
#
_symmetry.space_group_name_H-M   'P 1'
#
loop_
_entity.id
_entity.type
_entity.pdbx_description
1 polymer ?
#
loop_
_entity_poly.entity_id
_entity_poly.type
_entity_poly.pdbx_seq_one_letter_code
_entity_poly.pdbx_strand_id
1 'polypeptide(L)'
;MALSNQQVESLTERGFTRRQIGRMASLLTAGAAFPFYNEFAMAQDAEQRMQRGMRRPMDPDTIRISSNENPMGPCKEGLEALARVAPKGWRYSPGNEQGDFTRTVSEQLGVKQDYINATAGSSDPLHRSSCAFTSSTRSWVMANPGYGGGAPAFIGSKVVRVPLKDDYSHDVAAMIKADPDAGAYYVCNPNNPTGTLTPLKDIEYLLANKKKDAVVVVDEAYIHFSDDAQSAVSLVAADKDVIVLRTFSKIYGMAGLRAGMAIARPDLLARMRPYSASGFLPVTGLACATASMQVKELVKERRALCKQIREDTFSFLEKKGISFLPSQTNFFMMEVKQPGAEFAQKMAEQKIVIGRIWPVWPTKVRVTVGTAGEMAKFNQAVASIMG
;
A
#
# COMPACT_ATOMS: atom_id res chain seq x y z
N MET A 1 16.16 -4.91 -27.54
CA MET A 1 16.89 -3.65 -27.90
C MET A 1 18.30 -3.78 -27.36
N ALA A 2 19.31 -3.57 -28.21
CA ALA A 2 20.69 -3.49 -27.73
C ALA A 2 20.92 -2.12 -27.07
N LEU A 3 21.71 -2.09 -26.01
CA LEU A 3 22.12 -0.83 -25.37
C LEU A 3 22.89 0.04 -26.39
N SER A 4 22.63 1.33 -26.42
CA SER A 4 23.39 2.27 -27.27
C SER A 4 24.81 2.42 -26.73
N ASN A 5 25.77 2.82 -27.60
CA ASN A 5 27.16 3.05 -27.20
C ASN A 5 27.24 4.04 -26.03
N GLN A 6 26.43 5.08 -26.03
CA GLN A 6 26.37 6.08 -24.97
C GLN A 6 25.89 5.51 -23.62
N GLN A 7 24.98 4.55 -23.67
CA GLN A 7 24.51 3.83 -22.45
C GLN A 7 25.60 2.88 -21.93
N VAL A 8 26.33 2.23 -22.79
CA VAL A 8 27.45 1.35 -22.43
C VAL A 8 28.60 2.15 -21.81
N GLU A 9 28.93 3.31 -22.35
CA GLU A 9 29.94 4.23 -21.81
C GLU A 9 29.53 4.73 -20.42
N SER A 10 28.35 5.27 -20.28
CA SER A 10 27.80 5.74 -18.97
C SER A 10 27.80 4.65 -17.90
N LEU A 11 27.47 3.41 -18.25
CA LEU A 11 27.51 2.28 -17.31
C LEU A 11 28.96 1.91 -16.94
N THR A 12 29.91 2.02 -17.88
CA THR A 12 31.34 1.75 -17.65
C THR A 12 31.94 2.80 -16.72
N GLU A 13 31.61 4.08 -16.91
CA GLU A 13 32.06 5.18 -16.03
C GLU A 13 31.48 5.02 -14.59
N ARG A 14 30.32 4.39 -14.44
CA ARG A 14 29.70 4.06 -13.16
C ARG A 14 30.24 2.79 -12.51
N GLY A 15 31.32 2.19 -13.06
CA GLY A 15 32.04 1.06 -12.51
C GLY A 15 31.50 -0.32 -12.87
N PHE A 16 30.54 -0.43 -13.81
CA PHE A 16 30.06 -1.73 -14.28
C PHE A 16 31.06 -2.35 -15.26
N THR A 17 31.38 -3.62 -15.03
CA THR A 17 32.26 -4.36 -15.96
C THR A 17 31.51 -4.69 -17.27
N ARG A 18 32.25 -4.82 -18.39
CA ARG A 18 31.68 -5.24 -19.68
C ARG A 18 30.86 -6.54 -19.59
N ARG A 19 31.24 -7.44 -18.70
CA ARG A 19 30.51 -8.71 -18.45
C ARG A 19 29.16 -8.48 -17.77
N GLN A 20 29.07 -7.53 -16.84
CA GLN A 20 27.79 -7.13 -16.20
C GLN A 20 26.90 -6.40 -17.19
N ILE A 21 27.46 -5.51 -18.00
CA ILE A 21 26.72 -4.80 -19.07
C ILE A 21 26.21 -5.79 -20.12
N GLY A 22 27.01 -6.79 -20.52
CA GLY A 22 26.59 -7.87 -21.42
C GLY A 22 25.48 -8.73 -20.84
N ARG A 23 25.51 -9.03 -19.54
CA ARG A 23 24.39 -9.73 -18.84
C ARG A 23 23.14 -8.88 -18.78
N MET A 24 23.22 -7.58 -18.53
CA MET A 24 22.08 -6.68 -18.59
C MET A 24 21.47 -6.60 -20.00
N ALA A 25 22.30 -6.53 -21.04
CA ALA A 25 21.86 -6.53 -22.44
C ALA A 25 21.18 -7.85 -22.84
N SER A 26 21.70 -8.99 -22.39
CA SER A 26 21.09 -10.30 -22.66
C SER A 26 19.77 -10.51 -21.90
N LEU A 27 19.62 -9.96 -20.69
CA LEU A 27 18.35 -9.94 -19.95
C LEU A 27 17.31 -9.06 -20.64
N LEU A 28 17.71 -7.93 -21.22
CA LEU A 28 16.83 -7.06 -22.00
C LEU A 28 16.37 -7.71 -23.32
N THR A 29 17.21 -8.53 -23.97
CA THR A 29 16.85 -9.27 -25.18
C THR A 29 16.04 -10.52 -24.88
N ALA A 30 16.32 -11.24 -23.80
CA ALA A 30 15.53 -12.39 -23.35
C ALA A 30 14.15 -11.96 -22.84
N GLY A 31 14.03 -10.80 -22.19
CA GLY A 31 12.76 -10.23 -21.74
C GLY A 31 11.80 -9.83 -22.87
N ALA A 32 12.33 -9.62 -24.10
CA ALA A 32 11.50 -9.33 -25.28
C ALA A 32 10.87 -10.59 -25.92
N ALA A 33 11.34 -11.81 -25.57
CA ALA A 33 10.87 -13.07 -26.15
C ALA A 33 9.83 -13.81 -25.29
N PHE A 34 9.62 -13.38 -24.04
CA PHE A 34 8.60 -13.90 -23.16
C PHE A 34 7.72 -12.76 -22.65
N PRO A 35 6.38 -12.91 -22.63
CA PRO A 35 5.50 -11.93 -22.03
C PRO A 35 5.54 -12.04 -20.50
N PHE A 36 6.72 -11.93 -19.92
CA PHE A 36 6.83 -11.67 -18.49
C PHE A 36 6.39 -10.22 -18.29
N TYR A 37 5.24 -10.05 -17.67
CA TYR A 37 4.81 -8.78 -17.13
C TYR A 37 5.92 -8.27 -16.20
N ASN A 38 6.76 -7.40 -16.74
CA ASN A 38 7.86 -6.81 -16.02
C ASN A 38 7.27 -5.73 -15.11
N GLU A 39 7.14 -5.99 -13.81
CA GLU A 39 6.71 -4.96 -12.83
C GLU A 39 7.57 -3.71 -12.90
N PHE A 40 8.83 -3.85 -13.29
CA PHE A 40 9.72 -2.72 -13.53
C PHE A 40 9.22 -1.86 -14.71
N ALA A 41 8.78 -2.46 -15.80
CA ALA A 41 8.16 -1.73 -16.92
C ALA A 41 6.82 -1.13 -16.51
N MET A 42 6.04 -1.81 -15.68
CA MET A 42 4.78 -1.27 -15.12
C MET A 42 5.03 -0.16 -14.08
N ALA A 43 6.08 -0.28 -13.27
CA ALA A 43 6.49 0.78 -12.35
C ALA A 43 7.02 2.00 -13.12
N GLN A 44 7.81 1.80 -14.17
CA GLN A 44 8.26 2.88 -15.07
C GLN A 44 7.08 3.49 -15.83
N ASP A 45 6.13 2.69 -16.31
CA ASP A 45 4.93 3.21 -17.00
C ASP A 45 4.01 3.95 -16.01
N ALA A 46 3.87 3.47 -14.77
CA ALA A 46 3.17 4.17 -13.70
C ALA A 46 3.89 5.47 -13.30
N GLU A 47 5.22 5.44 -13.23
CA GLU A 47 6.05 6.61 -12.95
C GLU A 47 6.02 7.62 -14.11
N GLN A 48 6.07 7.15 -15.36
CA GLN A 48 5.90 8.00 -16.55
C GLN A 48 4.48 8.58 -16.63
N ARG A 49 3.45 7.82 -16.29
CA ARG A 49 2.06 8.31 -16.19
C ARG A 49 1.92 9.31 -15.06
N MET A 50 2.54 9.06 -13.92
CA MET A 50 2.60 9.99 -12.80
C MET A 50 3.36 11.27 -13.18
N GLN A 51 4.49 11.17 -13.88
CA GLN A 51 5.24 12.33 -14.40
C GLN A 51 4.47 13.09 -15.50
N ARG A 52 3.75 12.38 -16.38
CA ARG A 52 2.85 13.00 -17.38
C ARG A 52 1.65 13.66 -16.70
N GLY A 53 1.09 13.06 -15.66
CA GLY A 53 0.02 13.64 -14.83
C GLY A 53 0.46 14.88 -14.04
N MET A 54 1.71 14.92 -13.56
CA MET A 54 2.28 16.08 -12.87
C MET A 54 2.54 17.28 -13.80
N ARG A 55 2.64 17.07 -15.12
CA ARG A 55 2.95 18.14 -16.11
C ARG A 55 1.71 18.92 -16.59
N ARG A 56 0.50 18.44 -16.28
CA ARG A 56 -0.73 19.19 -16.56
C ARG A 56 -1.45 19.46 -15.25
N PRO A 57 -1.78 20.74 -14.94
CA PRO A 57 -2.72 21.02 -13.85
C PRO A 57 -3.97 20.20 -14.09
N MET A 58 -4.35 19.40 -13.13
CA MET A 58 -5.57 18.61 -13.24
C MET A 58 -6.75 19.56 -13.08
N ASP A 59 -7.76 19.38 -13.93
CA ASP A 59 -9.02 20.12 -13.84
C ASP A 59 -9.55 19.96 -12.39
N PRO A 60 -9.79 21.05 -11.65
CA PRO A 60 -10.26 21.01 -10.27
C PRO A 60 -11.58 20.25 -10.11
N ASP A 61 -12.40 20.17 -11.17
CA ASP A 61 -13.68 19.46 -11.16
C ASP A 61 -13.51 17.93 -11.36
N THR A 62 -12.29 17.44 -11.53
CA THR A 62 -12.03 16.02 -11.71
C THR A 62 -12.22 15.23 -10.41
N ILE A 63 -13.12 14.26 -10.42
CA ILE A 63 -13.34 13.31 -9.34
C ILE A 63 -12.19 12.29 -9.33
N ARG A 64 -11.50 12.19 -8.21
CA ARG A 64 -10.33 11.32 -8.03
C ARG A 64 -10.62 10.19 -7.06
N ILE A 65 -11.12 9.07 -7.58
CA ILE A 65 -11.40 7.85 -6.81
C ILE A 65 -10.46 6.71 -7.22
N SER A 66 -9.14 7.01 -7.25
CA SER A 66 -8.11 6.12 -7.82
C SER A 66 -7.07 5.61 -6.81
N SER A 67 -6.80 6.36 -5.74
CA SER A 67 -5.60 6.13 -4.90
C SER A 67 -5.92 5.70 -3.46
N ASN A 68 -7.15 5.28 -3.20
CA ASN A 68 -7.62 4.88 -1.87
C ASN A 68 -7.37 6.00 -0.83
N GLU A 69 -7.53 7.25 -1.25
CA GLU A 69 -7.49 8.41 -0.39
C GLU A 69 -8.82 8.53 0.38
N ASN A 70 -8.81 9.27 1.47
CA ASN A 70 -10.03 9.56 2.22
C ASN A 70 -10.39 11.05 2.02
N PRO A 71 -11.50 11.36 1.33
CA PRO A 71 -11.86 12.73 0.99
C PRO A 71 -12.23 13.59 2.21
N MET A 72 -12.43 12.96 3.38
CA MET A 72 -12.69 13.69 4.63
C MET A 72 -11.48 14.54 5.09
N GLY A 73 -10.27 14.23 4.59
CA GLY A 73 -9.06 14.91 5.03
C GLY A 73 -8.71 14.69 6.51
N PRO A 74 -7.72 15.42 7.06
CA PRO A 74 -7.42 15.38 8.50
C PRO A 74 -8.56 15.95 9.33
N CYS A 75 -8.70 15.49 10.58
CA CYS A 75 -9.71 16.04 11.51
C CYS A 75 -9.32 17.45 12.01
N LYS A 76 -10.27 18.14 12.57
CA LYS A 76 -10.10 19.52 13.08
C LYS A 76 -8.93 19.61 14.08
N GLU A 77 -8.91 18.74 15.06
CA GLU A 77 -7.87 18.69 16.11
C GLU A 77 -6.48 18.41 15.52
N GLY A 78 -6.41 17.54 14.50
CA GLY A 78 -5.20 17.27 13.75
C GLY A 78 -4.70 18.50 12.98
N LEU A 79 -5.59 19.23 12.31
CA LEU A 79 -5.26 20.45 11.59
C LEU A 79 -4.80 21.57 12.53
N GLU A 80 -5.44 21.72 13.70
CA GLU A 80 -5.03 22.67 14.71
C GLU A 80 -3.63 22.36 15.28
N ALA A 81 -3.34 21.07 15.54
CA ALA A 81 -2.02 20.64 15.99
C ALA A 81 -0.94 20.90 14.92
N LEU A 82 -1.25 20.62 13.65
CA LEU A 82 -0.39 20.93 12.52
C LEU A 82 -0.11 22.45 12.45
N ALA A 83 -1.15 23.28 12.54
CA ALA A 83 -1.03 24.72 12.46
C ALA A 83 -0.16 25.30 13.60
N ARG A 84 -0.24 24.73 14.80
CA ARG A 84 0.61 25.15 15.94
C ARG A 84 2.10 24.84 15.73
N VAL A 85 2.44 23.74 15.08
CA VAL A 85 3.85 23.33 14.88
C VAL A 85 4.46 23.89 13.59
N ALA A 86 3.66 24.18 12.57
CA ALA A 86 4.12 24.62 11.26
C ALA A 86 5.05 25.85 11.30
N PRO A 87 4.80 26.91 12.09
CA PRO A 87 5.72 28.05 12.21
C PRO A 87 7.10 27.71 12.77
N LYS A 88 7.22 26.56 13.44
CA LYS A 88 8.49 26.06 14.00
C LYS A 88 9.21 25.09 13.05
N GLY A 89 8.67 24.84 11.86
CA GLY A 89 9.17 23.88 10.87
C GLY A 89 10.54 24.22 10.27
N TRP A 90 11.17 25.34 10.66
CA TRP A 90 12.57 25.66 10.37
C TRP A 90 13.55 24.82 11.21
N ARG A 91 13.07 24.04 12.19
CA ARG A 91 13.85 23.06 12.95
C ARG A 91 13.44 21.65 12.60
N TYR A 92 14.39 20.73 12.60
CA TYR A 92 14.13 19.29 12.40
C TYR A 92 13.28 18.67 13.53
N SER A 93 13.45 19.13 14.77
CA SER A 93 12.70 18.70 15.94
C SER A 93 12.46 19.92 16.84
N PRO A 94 11.36 20.64 16.65
CA PRO A 94 11.05 21.83 17.45
C PRO A 94 10.56 21.51 18.87
N GLY A 95 10.09 20.29 19.11
CA GLY A 95 9.58 19.78 20.37
C GLY A 95 9.85 18.28 20.51
N ASN A 96 8.91 17.55 21.09
CA ASN A 96 8.99 16.10 21.28
C ASN A 96 7.97 15.35 20.41
N GLU A 97 7.70 15.84 19.20
CA GLU A 97 6.61 15.33 18.35
C GLU A 97 6.72 13.82 18.08
N GLN A 98 7.93 13.33 17.87
CA GLN A 98 8.16 11.89 17.65
C GLN A 98 7.98 11.07 18.94
N GLY A 99 8.45 11.55 20.06
CA GLY A 99 8.25 10.90 21.36
C GLY A 99 6.78 10.88 21.78
N ASP A 100 6.07 11.99 21.56
CA ASP A 100 4.64 12.10 21.87
C ASP A 100 3.81 11.17 20.97
N PHE A 101 4.16 11.09 19.68
CA PHE A 101 3.55 10.13 18.74
C PHE A 101 3.77 8.69 19.23
N THR A 102 5.01 8.31 19.52
CA THR A 102 5.36 6.95 19.94
C THR A 102 4.67 6.58 21.25
N ARG A 103 4.63 7.50 22.22
CA ARG A 103 3.91 7.30 23.49
C ARG A 103 2.41 7.09 23.25
N THR A 104 1.76 7.95 22.46
CA THR A 104 0.32 7.83 22.14
C THR A 104 0.00 6.50 21.47
N VAL A 105 0.83 6.06 20.51
CA VAL A 105 0.68 4.73 19.87
C VAL A 105 0.85 3.61 20.88
N SER A 106 1.86 3.68 21.75
CA SER A 106 2.14 2.71 22.81
C SER A 106 0.93 2.54 23.75
N GLU A 107 0.36 3.64 24.21
CA GLU A 107 -0.81 3.67 25.08
C GLU A 107 -2.06 3.06 24.40
N GLN A 108 -2.28 3.36 23.12
CA GLN A 108 -3.45 2.87 22.40
C GLN A 108 -3.37 1.40 22.00
N LEU A 109 -2.17 0.91 21.70
CA LEU A 109 -1.97 -0.45 21.21
C LEU A 109 -1.52 -1.43 22.29
N GLY A 110 -1.17 -0.95 23.47
CA GLY A 110 -0.68 -1.79 24.57
C GLY A 110 0.67 -2.46 24.30
N VAL A 111 1.52 -1.83 23.47
CA VAL A 111 2.88 -2.32 23.17
C VAL A 111 3.93 -1.35 23.72
N LYS A 112 5.12 -1.83 24.02
CA LYS A 112 6.22 -1.00 24.52
C LYS A 112 6.66 0.03 23.47
N GLN A 113 7.16 1.18 23.90
CA GLN A 113 7.57 2.26 23.00
C GLN A 113 8.73 1.85 22.08
N ASP A 114 9.65 1.02 22.52
CA ASP A 114 10.77 0.50 21.74
C ASP A 114 10.35 -0.52 20.65
N TYR A 115 9.10 -0.99 20.69
CA TYR A 115 8.46 -1.79 19.63
C TYR A 115 7.86 -0.95 18.51
N ILE A 116 7.91 0.38 18.60
CA ILE A 116 7.29 1.30 17.65
C ILE A 116 8.38 2.12 16.96
N ASN A 117 8.35 2.12 15.63
CA ASN A 117 9.15 3.02 14.81
C ASN A 117 8.23 3.92 13.99
N ALA A 118 8.19 5.21 14.30
CA ALA A 118 7.49 6.21 13.52
C ALA A 118 8.15 6.34 12.13
N THR A 119 7.34 6.54 11.08
CA THR A 119 7.80 6.55 9.69
C THR A 119 7.01 7.54 8.82
N ALA A 120 7.54 7.85 7.63
CA ALA A 120 6.87 8.72 6.66
C ALA A 120 5.78 7.96 5.85
N GLY A 121 4.73 7.47 6.54
CA GLY A 121 3.72 6.55 6.00
C GLY A 121 4.20 5.11 6.03
N SER A 122 3.36 4.15 5.61
CA SER A 122 3.70 2.71 5.63
C SER A 122 4.59 2.26 4.48
N SER A 123 4.71 3.04 3.40
CA SER A 123 5.58 2.69 2.27
C SER A 123 7.06 2.69 2.65
N ASP A 124 7.49 3.59 3.53
CA ASP A 124 8.86 3.65 4.02
C ASP A 124 9.26 2.36 4.77
N PRO A 125 8.56 1.90 5.83
CA PRO A 125 8.92 0.65 6.50
C PRO A 125 8.68 -0.59 5.62
N LEU A 126 7.79 -0.55 4.62
CA LEU A 126 7.66 -1.61 3.63
C LEU A 126 8.95 -1.76 2.80
N HIS A 127 9.52 -0.65 2.31
CA HIS A 127 10.82 -0.63 1.62
C HIS A 127 11.94 -1.16 2.53
N ARG A 128 12.01 -0.64 3.75
CA ARG A 128 13.03 -1.09 4.72
C ARG A 128 12.92 -2.58 5.02
N SER A 129 11.69 -3.11 5.15
CA SER A 129 11.48 -4.55 5.37
C SER A 129 11.98 -5.37 4.18
N SER A 130 11.69 -4.93 2.94
CA SER A 130 12.21 -5.64 1.76
C SER A 130 13.75 -5.62 1.73
N CYS A 131 14.39 -4.48 1.99
CA CYS A 131 15.86 -4.37 2.03
C CYS A 131 16.50 -5.23 3.15
N ALA A 132 15.86 -5.27 4.33
CA ALA A 132 16.42 -5.94 5.51
C ALA A 132 16.29 -7.47 5.48
N PHE A 133 15.26 -7.99 4.81
CA PHE A 133 14.90 -9.40 4.93
C PHE A 133 14.95 -10.18 3.61
N THR A 134 15.11 -9.51 2.46
CA THR A 134 15.15 -10.18 1.17
C THR A 134 16.41 -9.84 0.36
N SER A 135 16.67 -10.63 -0.68
CA SER A 135 17.80 -10.47 -1.60
C SER A 135 17.49 -11.15 -2.93
N SER A 136 18.46 -11.22 -3.84
CA SER A 136 18.35 -12.01 -5.08
C SER A 136 18.14 -13.51 -4.84
N THR A 137 18.54 -14.03 -3.66
CA THR A 137 18.42 -15.45 -3.27
C THR A 137 17.39 -15.68 -2.16
N ARG A 138 16.92 -14.65 -1.48
CA ARG A 138 15.91 -14.72 -0.43
C ARG A 138 14.67 -13.96 -0.88
N SER A 139 13.61 -14.68 -1.22
CA SER A 139 12.45 -14.09 -1.85
C SER A 139 11.54 -13.30 -0.90
N TRP A 140 10.79 -12.42 -1.54
CA TRP A 140 9.58 -11.78 -1.01
C TRP A 140 8.37 -12.54 -1.55
N VAL A 141 7.66 -13.27 -0.68
CA VAL A 141 6.47 -14.04 -1.03
C VAL A 141 5.22 -13.20 -0.74
N MET A 142 4.34 -13.05 -1.71
CA MET A 142 3.13 -12.22 -1.60
C MET A 142 1.97 -12.79 -2.43
N ALA A 143 0.76 -12.32 -2.15
CA ALA A 143 -0.41 -12.68 -2.94
C ALA A 143 -0.43 -12.01 -4.34
N ASN A 144 -1.15 -12.65 -5.28
CA ASN A 144 -1.45 -12.13 -6.61
C ASN A 144 -2.95 -12.27 -6.93
N PRO A 145 -3.69 -11.15 -7.12
CA PRO A 145 -3.23 -9.76 -7.05
C PRO A 145 -2.93 -9.30 -5.63
N GLY A 146 -2.00 -8.35 -5.50
CA GLY A 146 -1.62 -7.79 -4.23
C GLY A 146 -0.90 -6.45 -4.37
N TYR A 147 -0.61 -5.83 -3.23
CA TYR A 147 0.23 -4.64 -3.09
C TYR A 147 1.62 -5.07 -2.59
N GLY A 148 2.61 -4.22 -2.60
CA GLY A 148 3.89 -4.46 -1.90
C GLY A 148 4.98 -5.18 -2.70
N GLY A 149 4.73 -5.58 -3.95
CA GLY A 149 5.75 -6.23 -4.79
C GLY A 149 6.74 -5.27 -5.45
N GLY A 150 6.43 -3.98 -5.56
CA GLY A 150 7.29 -3.02 -6.24
C GLY A 150 8.60 -2.73 -5.50
N ALA A 151 8.56 -2.60 -4.17
CA ALA A 151 9.75 -2.32 -3.38
C ALA A 151 10.82 -3.43 -3.48
N PRO A 152 10.51 -4.71 -3.22
CA PRO A 152 11.48 -5.78 -3.36
C PRO A 152 11.95 -5.98 -4.82
N ALA A 153 11.07 -5.79 -5.82
CA ALA A 153 11.47 -5.86 -7.22
C ALA A 153 12.47 -4.76 -7.58
N PHE A 154 12.29 -3.55 -7.08
CA PHE A 154 13.20 -2.42 -7.34
C PHE A 154 14.61 -2.66 -6.81
N ILE A 155 14.77 -3.32 -5.67
CA ILE A 155 16.09 -3.67 -5.10
C ILE A 155 16.68 -4.98 -5.66
N GLY A 156 16.04 -5.59 -6.66
CA GLY A 156 16.49 -6.83 -7.28
C GLY A 156 16.23 -8.09 -6.46
N SER A 157 15.35 -8.04 -5.47
CA SER A 157 14.93 -9.23 -4.74
C SER A 157 14.01 -10.10 -5.59
N LYS A 158 14.09 -11.41 -5.39
CA LYS A 158 13.15 -12.37 -6.00
C LYS A 158 11.75 -12.14 -5.40
N VAL A 159 10.75 -11.86 -6.25
CA VAL A 159 9.35 -11.74 -5.83
C VAL A 159 8.57 -12.97 -6.28
N VAL A 160 8.01 -13.71 -5.33
CA VAL A 160 7.19 -14.90 -5.57
C VAL A 160 5.72 -14.55 -5.32
N ARG A 161 4.89 -14.74 -6.33
CA ARG A 161 3.46 -14.43 -6.30
C ARG A 161 2.64 -15.69 -6.19
N VAL A 162 1.74 -15.71 -5.21
CA VAL A 162 0.84 -16.83 -4.92
C VAL A 162 -0.60 -16.39 -5.18
N PRO A 163 -1.39 -17.14 -5.95
CA PRO A 163 -2.80 -16.84 -6.13
C PRO A 163 -3.53 -16.71 -4.78
N LEU A 164 -4.54 -15.86 -4.73
CA LEU A 164 -5.47 -15.83 -3.60
C LEU A 164 -6.35 -17.08 -3.63
N LYS A 165 -6.97 -17.42 -2.49
CA LYS A 165 -8.03 -18.43 -2.40
C LYS A 165 -9.30 -17.97 -3.16
N ASP A 166 -10.27 -18.84 -3.30
CA ASP A 166 -11.56 -18.53 -3.96
C ASP A 166 -12.35 -17.45 -3.22
N ASP A 167 -12.17 -17.33 -1.90
CA ASP A 167 -12.74 -16.25 -1.07
C ASP A 167 -11.91 -14.97 -1.09
N TYR A 168 -10.89 -14.91 -1.94
CA TYR A 168 -9.93 -13.81 -2.08
C TYR A 168 -9.08 -13.51 -0.84
N SER A 169 -9.05 -14.39 0.16
CA SER A 169 -8.09 -14.32 1.27
C SER A 169 -6.71 -14.86 0.83
N HIS A 170 -5.66 -14.55 1.59
CA HIS A 170 -4.33 -15.07 1.31
C HIS A 170 -4.28 -16.60 1.51
N ASP A 171 -3.74 -17.32 0.53
CA ASP A 171 -3.42 -18.74 0.68
C ASP A 171 -2.06 -18.87 1.39
N VAL A 172 -2.08 -18.77 2.70
CA VAL A 172 -0.85 -18.82 3.52
C VAL A 172 -0.15 -20.17 3.42
N ALA A 173 -0.88 -21.28 3.22
CA ALA A 173 -0.29 -22.60 3.05
C ALA A 173 0.47 -22.70 1.72
N ALA A 174 -0.11 -22.19 0.63
CA ALA A 174 0.56 -22.07 -0.64
C ALA A 174 1.75 -21.10 -0.59
N MET A 175 1.63 -19.98 0.15
CA MET A 175 2.73 -19.03 0.35
C MET A 175 3.95 -19.69 1.02
N ILE A 176 3.75 -20.52 2.04
CA ILE A 176 4.84 -21.27 2.73
C ILE A 176 5.54 -22.20 1.74
N LYS A 177 4.78 -22.89 0.88
CA LYS A 177 5.30 -23.87 -0.08
C LYS A 177 5.95 -23.23 -1.32
N ALA A 178 5.63 -21.97 -1.60
CA ALA A 178 6.01 -21.30 -2.85
C ALA A 178 7.53 -21.10 -3.00
N ASP A 179 8.23 -20.88 -1.90
CA ASP A 179 9.70 -20.76 -1.91
C ASP A 179 10.31 -21.19 -0.57
N PRO A 180 11.14 -22.25 -0.56
CA PRO A 180 11.85 -22.67 0.63
C PRO A 180 12.89 -21.65 1.11
N ASP A 181 13.31 -20.72 0.24
CA ASP A 181 14.29 -19.68 0.55
C ASP A 181 13.66 -18.31 0.80
N ALA A 182 12.37 -18.26 1.17
CA ALA A 182 11.70 -17.03 1.52
C ALA A 182 12.43 -16.28 2.64
N GLY A 183 12.65 -14.99 2.43
CA GLY A 183 13.16 -14.07 3.45
C GLY A 183 12.05 -13.31 4.16
N ALA A 184 10.95 -13.06 3.45
CA ALA A 184 9.77 -12.40 3.99
C ALA A 184 8.48 -12.90 3.33
N TYR A 185 7.42 -12.95 4.11
CA TYR A 185 6.05 -13.18 3.66
C TYR A 185 5.24 -11.90 3.89
N TYR A 186 4.61 -11.37 2.84
CA TYR A 186 3.83 -10.16 2.91
C TYR A 186 2.33 -10.45 2.83
N VAL A 187 1.61 -9.99 3.84
CA VAL A 187 0.15 -10.11 3.96
C VAL A 187 -0.43 -8.71 4.12
N CYS A 188 -1.18 -8.21 3.14
CA CYS A 188 -1.95 -6.98 3.28
C CYS A 188 -3.33 -7.32 3.85
N ASN A 189 -3.65 -6.83 5.05
CA ASN A 189 -4.89 -7.21 5.73
C ASN A 189 -5.61 -6.00 6.37
N PRO A 190 -6.75 -5.57 5.85
CA PRO A 190 -7.46 -6.05 4.66
C PRO A 190 -6.65 -5.91 3.35
N ASN A 191 -6.86 -6.84 2.40
CA ASN A 191 -6.04 -6.93 1.19
C ASN A 191 -6.34 -5.81 0.19
N ASN A 192 -5.31 -5.32 -0.46
CA ASN A 192 -5.41 -4.44 -1.63
C ASN A 192 -4.94 -5.25 -2.86
N PRO A 193 -5.83 -5.54 -3.86
CA PRO A 193 -6.99 -4.74 -4.22
C PRO A 193 -8.37 -5.30 -3.82
N THR A 194 -8.48 -6.47 -3.21
CA THR A 194 -9.75 -7.17 -3.02
C THR A 194 -10.62 -6.59 -1.91
N GLY A 195 -10.00 -5.97 -0.91
CA GLY A 195 -10.71 -5.50 0.30
C GLY A 195 -11.12 -6.61 1.26
N THR A 196 -10.68 -7.83 1.02
CA THR A 196 -10.99 -9.03 1.81
C THR A 196 -10.07 -9.19 3.01
N LEU A 197 -10.52 -9.94 4.01
CA LEU A 197 -9.76 -10.23 5.22
C LEU A 197 -9.03 -11.57 5.11
N THR A 198 -7.85 -11.62 5.73
CA THR A 198 -7.18 -12.87 6.06
C THR A 198 -7.31 -13.07 7.57
N PRO A 199 -7.91 -14.17 8.04
CA PRO A 199 -8.09 -14.42 9.46
C PRO A 199 -6.77 -14.40 10.23
N LEU A 200 -6.78 -13.89 11.47
CA LEU A 200 -5.58 -13.85 12.31
C LEU A 200 -4.97 -15.25 12.51
N LYS A 201 -5.79 -16.29 12.67
CA LYS A 201 -5.35 -17.69 12.76
C LYS A 201 -4.52 -18.15 11.56
N ASP A 202 -4.79 -17.63 10.36
CA ASP A 202 -4.02 -17.95 9.16
C ASP A 202 -2.64 -17.26 9.22
N ILE A 203 -2.56 -16.05 9.78
CA ILE A 203 -1.29 -15.34 10.02
C ILE A 203 -0.48 -16.08 11.11
N GLU A 204 -1.13 -16.57 12.16
CA GLU A 204 -0.51 -17.41 13.19
C GLU A 204 0.03 -18.72 12.60
N TYR A 205 -0.76 -19.36 11.72
CA TYR A 205 -0.33 -20.56 11.00
C TYR A 205 0.90 -20.29 10.13
N LEU A 206 0.91 -19.15 9.40
CA LEU A 206 2.06 -18.71 8.62
C LEU A 206 3.30 -18.51 9.49
N LEU A 207 3.17 -17.84 10.64
CA LEU A 207 4.25 -17.61 11.59
C LEU A 207 4.81 -18.92 12.17
N ALA A 208 3.96 -19.90 12.46
CA ALA A 208 4.34 -21.20 12.99
C ALA A 208 5.09 -22.08 11.98
N ASN A 209 4.78 -21.93 10.69
CA ASN A 209 5.25 -22.83 9.62
C ASN A 209 6.20 -22.17 8.61
N LYS A 210 6.45 -20.87 8.74
CA LYS A 210 7.42 -20.15 7.90
C LYS A 210 8.86 -20.68 8.11
N LYS A 211 9.76 -20.42 7.18
CA LYS A 211 11.19 -20.63 7.39
C LYS A 211 11.66 -19.88 8.65
N LYS A 212 12.54 -20.51 9.44
CA LYS A 212 12.97 -20.04 10.77
C LYS A 212 13.43 -18.57 10.78
N ASP A 213 14.21 -18.15 9.80
CA ASP A 213 14.81 -16.78 9.69
C ASP A 213 14.01 -15.84 8.78
N ALA A 214 12.86 -16.26 8.28
CA ALA A 214 11.96 -15.38 7.54
C ALA A 214 11.10 -14.58 8.52
N VAL A 215 10.60 -13.42 8.05
CA VAL A 215 9.66 -12.59 8.80
C VAL A 215 8.31 -12.56 8.10
N VAL A 216 7.25 -12.28 8.85
CA VAL A 216 5.93 -11.97 8.29
C VAL A 216 5.72 -10.46 8.37
N VAL A 217 5.47 -9.81 7.24
CA VAL A 217 5.13 -8.38 7.18
C VAL A 217 3.62 -8.27 6.96
N VAL A 218 2.91 -7.75 7.93
CA VAL A 218 1.45 -7.54 7.89
C VAL A 218 1.18 -6.05 7.66
N ASP A 219 0.69 -5.72 6.47
CA ASP A 219 0.32 -4.35 6.12
C ASP A 219 -1.13 -4.08 6.49
N GLU A 220 -1.32 -3.37 7.59
CA GLU A 220 -2.62 -2.98 8.14
C GLU A 220 -3.06 -1.57 7.69
N ALA A 221 -2.69 -1.14 6.50
CA ALA A 221 -3.05 0.20 6.01
C ALA A 221 -4.57 0.46 6.02
N TYR A 222 -5.39 -0.57 5.94
CA TYR A 222 -6.85 -0.47 5.88
C TYR A 222 -7.58 -1.04 7.10
N ILE A 223 -6.86 -1.49 8.12
CA ILE A 223 -7.42 -2.17 9.31
C ILE A 223 -8.58 -1.41 9.95
N HIS A 224 -8.53 -0.10 9.97
CA HIS A 224 -9.49 0.76 10.63
C HIS A 224 -10.85 0.87 9.90
N PHE A 225 -10.97 0.39 8.66
CA PHE A 225 -12.22 0.42 7.90
C PHE A 225 -13.15 -0.78 8.17
N SER A 226 -12.66 -1.79 8.87
CA SER A 226 -13.41 -3.00 9.19
C SER A 226 -13.64 -3.11 10.69
N ASP A 227 -14.82 -3.58 11.07
CA ASP A 227 -15.13 -3.99 12.44
C ASP A 227 -14.68 -5.44 12.71
N ASP A 228 -14.56 -6.25 11.66
CA ASP A 228 -14.25 -7.69 11.74
C ASP A 228 -12.74 -7.98 11.66
N ALA A 229 -11.94 -6.99 11.24
CA ALA A 229 -10.50 -7.17 11.05
C ALA A 229 -9.77 -7.29 12.40
N GLN A 230 -9.05 -8.38 12.58
CA GLN A 230 -8.20 -8.61 13.74
C GLN A 230 -6.76 -8.16 13.44
N SER A 231 -6.20 -7.34 14.33
CA SER A 231 -4.83 -6.84 14.19
C SER A 231 -3.79 -7.86 14.61
N ALA A 232 -2.71 -7.95 13.83
CA ALA A 232 -1.52 -8.73 14.17
C ALA A 232 -0.61 -8.07 15.22
N VAL A 233 -0.98 -6.90 15.77
CA VAL A 233 -0.24 -6.25 16.88
C VAL A 233 -0.18 -7.15 18.12
N SER A 234 -1.21 -7.96 18.37
CA SER A 234 -1.18 -8.97 19.45
C SER A 234 -0.02 -9.98 19.32
N LEU A 235 0.34 -10.32 18.08
CA LEU A 235 1.45 -11.22 17.79
C LEU A 235 2.80 -10.51 17.99
N VAL A 236 2.87 -9.20 17.76
CA VAL A 236 4.05 -8.39 18.11
C VAL A 236 4.22 -8.35 19.64
N ALA A 237 3.14 -8.11 20.37
CA ALA A 237 3.15 -8.12 21.83
C ALA A 237 3.55 -9.50 22.43
N ALA A 238 3.33 -10.58 21.67
CA ALA A 238 3.75 -11.94 22.00
C ALA A 238 5.16 -12.29 21.45
N ASP A 239 5.96 -11.31 21.09
CA ASP A 239 7.36 -11.45 20.62
C ASP A 239 7.54 -12.34 19.38
N LYS A 240 6.54 -12.42 18.49
CA LYS A 240 6.64 -13.20 17.24
C LYS A 240 7.46 -12.46 16.18
N ASP A 241 7.95 -13.20 15.17
CA ASP A 241 8.71 -12.67 14.03
C ASP A 241 7.78 -11.97 13.01
N VAL A 242 7.06 -10.97 13.47
CA VAL A 242 6.08 -10.21 12.69
C VAL A 242 6.39 -8.73 12.74
N ILE A 243 6.18 -8.05 11.61
CA ILE A 243 6.31 -6.61 11.46
C ILE A 243 4.95 -6.10 10.97
N VAL A 244 4.27 -5.30 11.79
CA VAL A 244 2.99 -4.69 11.43
C VAL A 244 3.23 -3.28 10.90
N LEU A 245 2.68 -2.97 9.73
CA LEU A 245 2.77 -1.65 9.12
C LEU A 245 1.42 -0.93 9.23
N ARG A 246 1.44 0.33 9.68
CA ARG A 246 0.24 1.19 9.73
C ARG A 246 0.52 2.56 9.14
N THR A 247 -0.52 3.20 8.61
CA THR A 247 -0.45 4.52 8.01
C THR A 247 -1.62 5.41 8.41
N PHE A 248 -1.37 6.70 8.50
CA PHE A 248 -2.40 7.72 8.66
C PHE A 248 -2.98 8.21 7.33
N SER A 249 -2.46 7.70 6.19
CA SER A 249 -2.90 8.10 4.85
C SER A 249 -4.37 7.75 4.55
N LYS A 250 -4.96 6.74 5.23
CA LYS A 250 -6.25 6.14 4.86
C LYS A 250 -7.38 6.66 5.76
N ILE A 251 -7.72 5.98 6.84
CA ILE A 251 -8.86 6.39 7.70
C ILE A 251 -8.70 7.82 8.24
N TYR A 252 -7.46 8.22 8.55
CA TYR A 252 -7.18 9.55 9.09
C TYR A 252 -7.11 10.67 8.04
N GLY A 253 -7.18 10.34 6.72
CA GLY A 253 -7.20 11.33 5.64
C GLY A 253 -5.90 12.13 5.47
N MET A 254 -4.76 11.58 5.85
CA MET A 254 -3.47 12.28 5.94
C MET A 254 -2.46 11.83 4.88
N ALA A 255 -2.90 11.44 3.69
CA ALA A 255 -2.03 10.87 2.65
C ALA A 255 -0.84 11.79 2.31
N GLY A 256 -1.07 13.10 2.17
CA GLY A 256 -0.05 14.10 1.88
C GLY A 256 0.83 14.49 3.07
N LEU A 257 0.42 14.20 4.31
CA LEU A 257 1.15 14.60 5.52
C LEU A 257 2.22 13.59 5.95
N ARG A 258 2.24 12.41 5.33
CA ARG A 258 3.29 11.40 5.47
C ARG A 258 3.56 10.96 6.92
N ALA A 259 2.57 10.42 7.60
CA ALA A 259 2.71 9.79 8.92
C ALA A 259 2.31 8.31 8.85
N GLY A 260 3.06 7.48 9.57
CA GLY A 260 2.86 6.04 9.67
C GLY A 260 3.78 5.41 10.71
N MET A 261 3.78 4.10 10.77
CA MET A 261 4.63 3.36 11.71
C MET A 261 4.89 1.93 11.27
N ALA A 262 6.01 1.38 11.76
CA ALA A 262 6.23 -0.06 11.89
C ALA A 262 6.17 -0.44 13.37
N ILE A 263 5.55 -1.57 13.66
CA ILE A 263 5.41 -2.13 15.01
C ILE A 263 5.98 -3.54 14.95
N ALA A 264 7.06 -3.78 15.68
CA ALA A 264 7.74 -5.07 15.72
C ALA A 264 8.68 -5.15 16.94
N ARG A 265 9.23 -6.33 17.22
CA ARG A 265 10.30 -6.47 18.20
C ARG A 265 11.47 -5.55 17.88
N PRO A 266 12.19 -5.03 18.91
CA PRO A 266 13.31 -4.10 18.73
C PRO A 266 14.44 -4.64 17.84
N ASP A 267 14.73 -5.94 17.86
CA ASP A 267 15.75 -6.57 17.01
C ASP A 267 15.36 -6.54 15.52
N LEU A 268 14.09 -6.75 15.19
CA LEU A 268 13.59 -6.63 13.81
C LEU A 268 13.63 -5.17 13.34
N LEU A 269 13.21 -4.23 14.18
CA LEU A 269 13.30 -2.79 13.87
C LEU A 269 14.76 -2.35 13.69
N ALA A 270 15.69 -2.87 14.50
CA ALA A 270 17.12 -2.58 14.39
C ALA A 270 17.69 -3.04 13.04
N ARG A 271 17.23 -4.18 12.50
CA ARG A 271 17.64 -4.67 11.16
C ARG A 271 17.13 -3.75 10.03
N MET A 272 15.98 -3.09 10.21
CA MET A 272 15.42 -2.18 9.23
C MET A 272 16.07 -0.78 9.25
N ARG A 273 16.67 -0.39 10.38
CA ARG A 273 17.24 0.95 10.61
C ARG A 273 18.29 1.39 9.58
N PRO A 274 19.24 0.55 9.13
CA PRO A 274 20.25 0.95 8.14
C PRO A 274 19.67 1.40 6.79
N TYR A 275 18.43 1.02 6.48
CA TYR A 275 17.74 1.35 5.24
C TYR A 275 16.84 2.58 5.36
N SER A 276 16.94 3.34 6.46
CA SER A 276 16.22 4.60 6.64
C SER A 276 16.85 5.70 5.79
N ALA A 277 16.02 6.39 5.01
CA ALA A 277 16.48 7.54 4.22
C ALA A 277 16.77 8.79 5.08
N SER A 278 16.10 8.93 6.23
CA SER A 278 16.26 10.08 7.16
C SER A 278 15.93 9.65 8.58
N GLY A 279 16.64 10.27 9.54
CA GLY A 279 16.31 10.17 10.97
C GLY A 279 15.19 11.14 11.41
N PHE A 280 14.82 12.09 10.56
CA PHE A 280 13.82 13.11 10.86
C PHE A 280 12.55 12.91 10.04
N LEU A 281 11.41 13.10 10.70
CA LEU A 281 10.09 12.94 10.07
C LEU A 281 9.39 14.32 9.98
N PRO A 282 8.41 14.45 9.06
CA PRO A 282 7.62 15.68 8.99
C PRO A 282 6.91 15.97 10.32
N VAL A 283 7.36 16.97 11.05
CA VAL A 283 6.81 17.32 12.38
C VAL A 283 5.33 17.68 12.32
N THR A 284 4.88 18.29 11.21
CA THR A 284 3.47 18.60 10.95
C THR A 284 2.63 17.33 10.81
N GLY A 285 3.16 16.29 10.16
CA GLY A 285 2.51 14.99 10.03
C GLY A 285 2.40 14.27 11.37
N LEU A 286 3.47 14.28 12.18
CA LEU A 286 3.48 13.67 13.51
C LEU A 286 2.50 14.37 14.46
N ALA A 287 2.52 15.71 14.53
CA ALA A 287 1.62 16.48 15.38
C ALA A 287 0.14 16.24 15.00
N CYS A 288 -0.16 16.26 13.71
CA CYS A 288 -1.50 15.98 13.20
C CYS A 288 -1.95 14.55 13.54
N ALA A 289 -1.08 13.56 13.37
CA ALA A 289 -1.38 12.16 13.66
C ALA A 289 -1.63 11.93 15.15
N THR A 290 -0.77 12.47 16.01
CA THR A 290 -0.89 12.35 17.47
C THR A 290 -2.21 12.93 17.95
N ALA A 291 -2.57 14.15 17.54
CA ALA A 291 -3.83 14.78 17.90
C ALA A 291 -5.04 13.98 17.35
N SER A 292 -4.95 13.50 16.11
CA SER A 292 -6.03 12.72 15.49
C SER A 292 -6.29 11.39 16.21
N MET A 293 -5.26 10.75 16.75
CA MET A 293 -5.41 9.51 17.55
C MET A 293 -6.15 9.74 18.88
N GLN A 294 -6.11 10.94 19.41
CA GLN A 294 -6.77 11.29 20.68
C GLN A 294 -8.27 11.58 20.53
N VAL A 295 -8.76 11.71 19.29
CA VAL A 295 -10.19 11.91 18.99
C VAL A 295 -10.91 10.56 19.01
N LYS A 296 -11.59 10.23 20.09
CA LYS A 296 -12.14 8.89 20.38
C LYS A 296 -13.07 8.34 19.31
N GLU A 297 -13.98 9.15 18.78
CA GLU A 297 -15.01 8.69 17.83
C GLU A 297 -14.58 8.79 16.36
N LEU A 298 -13.45 9.43 16.06
CA LEU A 298 -13.02 9.74 14.69
C LEU A 298 -13.00 8.51 13.76
N VAL A 299 -12.38 7.43 14.22
CA VAL A 299 -12.23 6.21 13.41
C VAL A 299 -13.59 5.54 13.21
N LYS A 300 -14.41 5.47 14.26
CA LYS A 300 -15.74 4.85 14.22
C LYS A 300 -16.67 5.61 13.27
N GLU A 301 -16.74 6.92 13.39
CA GLU A 301 -17.57 7.78 12.53
C GLU A 301 -17.15 7.66 11.06
N ARG A 302 -15.86 7.75 10.78
CA ARG A 302 -15.33 7.64 9.40
C ARG A 302 -15.54 6.27 8.81
N ARG A 303 -15.40 5.21 9.60
CA ARG A 303 -15.69 3.83 9.19
C ARG A 303 -17.18 3.69 8.83
N ALA A 304 -18.06 4.16 9.71
CA ALA A 304 -19.49 4.08 9.48
C ALA A 304 -19.91 4.84 8.21
N LEU A 305 -19.43 6.06 8.03
CA LEU A 305 -19.70 6.86 6.83
C LEU A 305 -19.17 6.18 5.55
N CYS A 306 -17.92 5.71 5.56
CA CYS A 306 -17.35 5.01 4.41
C CYS A 306 -18.13 3.73 4.09
N LYS A 307 -18.53 2.96 5.11
CA LYS A 307 -19.35 1.76 4.96
C LYS A 307 -20.68 2.11 4.31
N GLN A 308 -21.40 3.11 4.80
CA GLN A 308 -22.67 3.54 4.25
C GLN A 308 -22.57 3.89 2.76
N ILE A 309 -21.63 4.74 2.38
CA ILE A 309 -21.44 5.17 0.99
C ILE A 309 -21.07 3.97 0.09
N ARG A 310 -20.27 3.05 0.60
CA ARG A 310 -19.88 1.82 -0.11
C ARG A 310 -21.07 0.91 -0.34
N GLU A 311 -21.89 0.65 0.69
CA GLU A 311 -23.09 -0.20 0.59
C GLU A 311 -24.16 0.42 -0.32
N ASP A 312 -24.33 1.73 -0.32
CA ASP A 312 -25.22 2.44 -1.26
C ASP A 312 -24.76 2.23 -2.70
N THR A 313 -23.43 2.28 -2.93
CA THR A 313 -22.83 2.00 -4.24
C THR A 313 -23.04 0.52 -4.63
N PHE A 314 -22.85 -0.42 -3.72
CA PHE A 314 -23.08 -1.84 -3.96
C PHE A 314 -24.53 -2.11 -4.34
N SER A 315 -25.48 -1.51 -3.62
CA SER A 315 -26.92 -1.60 -3.93
C SER A 315 -27.24 -1.09 -5.35
N PHE A 316 -26.57 -0.03 -5.80
CA PHE A 316 -26.69 0.45 -7.17
C PHE A 316 -26.13 -0.58 -8.18
N LEU A 317 -24.94 -1.11 -7.95
CA LEU A 317 -24.29 -2.08 -8.83
C LEU A 317 -25.12 -3.37 -8.95
N GLU A 318 -25.67 -3.87 -7.84
CA GLU A 318 -26.57 -5.04 -7.81
C GLU A 318 -27.83 -4.82 -8.65
N LYS A 319 -28.50 -3.68 -8.52
CA LYS A 319 -29.66 -3.31 -9.33
C LYS A 319 -29.35 -3.25 -10.82
N LYS A 320 -28.10 -2.96 -11.17
CA LYS A 320 -27.61 -2.94 -12.57
C LYS A 320 -27.06 -4.30 -13.04
N GLY A 321 -27.01 -5.32 -12.19
CA GLY A 321 -26.44 -6.62 -12.52
C GLY A 321 -24.92 -6.59 -12.75
N ILE A 322 -24.22 -5.63 -12.13
CA ILE A 322 -22.77 -5.46 -12.23
C ILE A 322 -22.11 -6.16 -11.04
N SER A 323 -21.26 -7.13 -11.33
CA SER A 323 -20.55 -7.90 -10.30
C SER A 323 -19.43 -7.08 -9.67
N PHE A 324 -19.25 -7.23 -8.36
CA PHE A 324 -18.17 -6.62 -7.60
C PHE A 324 -17.69 -7.57 -6.49
N LEU A 325 -16.52 -7.30 -5.90
CA LEU A 325 -16.05 -8.01 -4.73
C LEU A 325 -16.48 -7.25 -3.47
N PRO A 326 -17.22 -7.88 -2.54
CA PRO A 326 -17.52 -7.29 -1.24
C PRO A 326 -16.22 -6.90 -0.52
N SER A 327 -16.17 -5.67 -0.01
CA SER A 327 -14.94 -5.09 0.53
C SER A 327 -15.13 -4.60 1.97
N GLN A 328 -14.08 -4.79 2.76
CA GLN A 328 -13.94 -4.28 4.12
C GLN A 328 -13.13 -2.97 4.21
N THR A 329 -12.93 -2.28 3.05
CA THR A 329 -12.05 -1.12 2.95
C THR A 329 -12.74 0.11 2.35
N ASN A 330 -11.99 1.19 2.11
CA ASN A 330 -12.46 2.36 1.37
C ASN A 330 -12.28 2.22 -0.17
N PHE A 331 -12.30 1.01 -0.69
CA PHE A 331 -12.28 0.71 -2.12
C PHE A 331 -12.89 -0.67 -2.36
N PHE A 332 -13.20 -0.98 -3.60
CA PHE A 332 -13.68 -2.29 -4.04
C PHE A 332 -13.23 -2.59 -5.47
N MET A 333 -13.31 -3.86 -5.86
CA MET A 333 -13.11 -4.30 -7.25
C MET A 333 -14.46 -4.51 -7.92
N MET A 334 -14.59 -4.01 -9.15
CA MET A 334 -15.79 -4.10 -9.97
C MET A 334 -15.47 -4.77 -11.31
N GLU A 335 -16.32 -5.70 -11.78
CA GLU A 335 -16.23 -6.32 -13.09
C GLU A 335 -16.88 -5.41 -14.15
N VAL A 336 -16.14 -5.07 -15.21
CA VAL A 336 -16.62 -4.14 -16.24
C VAL A 336 -16.91 -4.82 -17.58
N LYS A 337 -16.68 -6.13 -17.70
CA LYS A 337 -16.96 -6.97 -18.91
C LYS A 337 -16.32 -6.43 -20.21
N GLN A 338 -15.34 -5.58 -20.09
CA GLN A 338 -14.54 -5.00 -21.18
C GLN A 338 -13.12 -4.76 -20.65
N PRO A 339 -12.12 -4.47 -21.49
CA PRO A 339 -10.80 -4.10 -21.00
C PRO A 339 -10.87 -2.95 -20.00
N GLY A 340 -10.37 -3.17 -18.78
CA GLY A 340 -10.42 -2.17 -17.71
C GLY A 340 -9.77 -0.83 -18.08
N ALA A 341 -8.75 -0.87 -18.97
CA ALA A 341 -8.11 0.35 -19.47
C ALA A 341 -9.06 1.20 -20.32
N GLU A 342 -9.88 0.56 -21.18
CA GLU A 342 -10.87 1.26 -22.00
C GLU A 342 -11.99 1.84 -21.12
N PHE A 343 -12.46 1.07 -20.15
CA PHE A 343 -13.42 1.55 -19.18
C PHE A 343 -12.86 2.75 -18.39
N ALA A 344 -11.64 2.67 -17.92
CA ALA A 344 -10.99 3.77 -17.21
C ALA A 344 -10.83 5.03 -18.07
N GLN A 345 -10.59 4.86 -19.37
CA GLN A 345 -10.55 5.98 -20.32
C GLN A 345 -11.93 6.64 -20.46
N LYS A 346 -13.00 5.86 -20.68
CA LYS A 346 -14.37 6.37 -20.76
C LYS A 346 -14.80 7.11 -19.49
N MET A 347 -14.39 6.61 -18.32
CA MET A 347 -14.60 7.29 -17.03
C MET A 347 -13.84 8.64 -16.98
N ALA A 348 -12.59 8.66 -17.44
CA ALA A 348 -11.77 9.87 -17.47
C ALA A 348 -12.34 10.95 -18.42
N GLU A 349 -12.98 10.56 -19.53
CA GLU A 349 -13.72 11.46 -20.44
C GLU A 349 -14.90 12.14 -19.72
N GLN A 350 -15.46 11.49 -18.69
CA GLN A 350 -16.48 12.05 -17.80
C GLN A 350 -15.87 12.71 -16.54
N LYS A 351 -14.59 13.06 -16.57
CA LYS A 351 -13.84 13.68 -15.47
C LYS A 351 -13.80 12.83 -14.20
N ILE A 352 -13.83 11.49 -14.31
CA ILE A 352 -13.74 10.56 -13.17
C ILE A 352 -12.52 9.66 -13.36
N VAL A 353 -11.53 9.79 -12.47
CA VAL A 353 -10.30 8.97 -12.49
C VAL A 353 -10.45 7.84 -11.48
N ILE A 354 -10.51 6.61 -11.99
CA ILE A 354 -10.58 5.38 -11.19
C ILE A 354 -9.20 4.74 -10.99
N GLY A 355 -9.12 3.70 -10.15
CA GLY A 355 -7.86 3.11 -9.69
C GLY A 355 -7.21 2.13 -10.65
N ARG A 356 -6.18 1.48 -10.14
CA ARG A 356 -5.31 0.54 -10.84
C ARG A 356 -6.08 -0.68 -11.37
N ILE A 357 -5.61 -1.20 -12.50
CA ILE A 357 -6.01 -2.49 -13.08
C ILE A 357 -4.86 -3.47 -12.86
N TRP A 358 -5.17 -4.71 -12.50
CA TRP A 358 -4.20 -5.78 -12.34
C TRP A 358 -4.19 -6.67 -13.58
N PRO A 359 -3.01 -7.04 -14.12
CA PRO A 359 -2.92 -7.87 -15.32
C PRO A 359 -3.61 -9.22 -15.19
N VAL A 360 -3.64 -9.79 -13.98
CA VAL A 360 -4.34 -11.05 -13.69
C VAL A 360 -5.87 -10.92 -13.78
N TRP A 361 -6.39 -9.70 -13.71
CA TRP A 361 -7.81 -9.36 -13.82
C TRP A 361 -8.03 -8.19 -14.78
N PRO A 362 -7.85 -8.39 -16.10
CA PRO A 362 -7.84 -7.32 -17.10
C PRO A 362 -9.20 -6.62 -17.26
N THR A 363 -10.29 -7.26 -16.83
CA THR A 363 -11.66 -6.73 -16.88
C THR A 363 -12.17 -6.21 -15.54
N LYS A 364 -11.37 -6.28 -14.48
CA LYS A 364 -11.73 -5.73 -13.17
C LYS A 364 -11.01 -4.41 -12.90
N VAL A 365 -11.74 -3.45 -12.38
CA VAL A 365 -11.19 -2.15 -12.00
C VAL A 365 -11.35 -1.92 -10.50
N ARG A 366 -10.37 -1.24 -9.89
CA ARG A 366 -10.50 -0.82 -8.48
C ARG A 366 -11.07 0.58 -8.41
N VAL A 367 -12.09 0.75 -7.57
CA VAL A 367 -12.76 2.03 -7.33
C VAL A 367 -12.57 2.41 -5.86
N THR A 368 -12.07 3.61 -5.60
CA THR A 368 -12.01 4.17 -4.24
C THR A 368 -13.38 4.72 -3.87
N VAL A 369 -13.80 4.52 -2.64
CA VAL A 369 -15.02 5.12 -2.09
C VAL A 369 -14.74 6.59 -1.80
N GLY A 370 -15.35 7.47 -2.60
CA GLY A 370 -15.30 8.92 -2.44
C GLY A 370 -16.38 9.44 -1.49
N THR A 371 -16.68 10.72 -1.58
CA THR A 371 -17.87 11.31 -0.91
C THR A 371 -19.16 10.77 -1.54
N ALA A 372 -20.27 10.90 -0.85
CA ALA A 372 -21.59 10.48 -1.38
C ALA A 372 -21.87 11.16 -2.74
N GLY A 373 -21.53 12.45 -2.89
CA GLY A 373 -21.70 13.19 -4.16
C GLY A 373 -20.80 12.69 -5.28
N GLU A 374 -19.55 12.33 -4.98
CA GLU A 374 -18.62 11.75 -5.95
C GLU A 374 -19.09 10.36 -6.40
N MET A 375 -19.57 9.54 -5.47
CA MET A 375 -20.07 8.20 -5.79
C MET A 375 -21.41 8.25 -6.54
N ALA A 376 -22.27 9.24 -6.31
CA ALA A 376 -23.47 9.46 -7.12
C ALA A 376 -23.10 9.75 -8.59
N LYS A 377 -22.12 10.63 -8.85
CA LYS A 377 -21.62 10.91 -10.20
C LYS A 377 -20.94 9.68 -10.81
N PHE A 378 -20.18 8.93 -10.02
CA PHE A 378 -19.61 7.65 -10.47
C PHE A 378 -20.70 6.68 -10.92
N ASN A 379 -21.77 6.51 -10.13
CA ASN A 379 -22.89 5.64 -10.48
C ASN A 379 -23.60 6.07 -11.79
N GLN A 380 -23.79 7.37 -12.00
CA GLN A 380 -24.33 7.92 -13.26
C GLN A 380 -23.44 7.61 -14.46
N ALA A 381 -22.11 7.79 -14.30
CA ALA A 381 -21.14 7.48 -15.35
C ALA A 381 -21.12 5.97 -15.67
N VAL A 382 -21.17 5.10 -14.66
CA VAL A 382 -21.25 3.65 -14.84
C VAL A 382 -22.52 3.28 -15.61
N ALA A 383 -23.67 3.84 -15.26
CA ALA A 383 -24.93 3.60 -15.97
C ALA A 383 -24.85 4.06 -17.44
N SER A 384 -24.18 5.17 -17.72
CA SER A 384 -24.00 5.68 -19.11
C SER A 384 -23.07 4.83 -19.94
N ILE A 385 -22.02 4.22 -19.32
CA ILE A 385 -20.98 3.47 -20.04
C ILE A 385 -21.37 1.99 -20.22
N MET A 386 -22.07 1.43 -19.25
CA MET A 386 -22.37 -0.02 -19.21
C MET A 386 -23.82 -0.35 -19.60
N GLY A 387 -24.70 0.64 -19.68
CA GLY A 387 -26.12 0.50 -20.08
C GLY A 387 -27.02 0.40 -18.87
#